data_f4391d0499861897594ad04077ac6c82
#
_entry.id   f4391d0499861897594ad04077ac6c82
#
_cell.length_a   1.000
_cell.length_b   1.000
_cell.length_c   1.000
_cell.angle_alpha   90.00
_cell.angle_beta   90.00
_cell.angle_gamma   90.00
#
_symmetry.space_group_name_H-M   'P 1'
#
loop_
_entity.id
_entity.type
_entity.pdbx_description
1 polymer ?
#
loop_
_entity_poly.entity_id
_entity_poly.type
_entity_poly.pdbx_seq_one_letter_code
_entity_poly.pdbx_strand_id
1 'polypeptide(L)'
;MSGVCHSRRQALYGLAGLLASSPCLRAAQAPELVGEAPGRMTPIDEFANVPEFEEMARRSLSERAFRRIAGGGRSALERITFRARMMVNTKALDLSLELFGQPMFAPILVGPASRQGQLDSDGELATAEGAGAAKATLVTAERSGTPFAKTIAAAPGAWRQFYPDSDVGALSERIQAAVEAGARTICLSLGEERGGRAGVPVRYGWDVLEQLRDAAAVPFVLKGVMQPADALEAAHRGIAGVVVSNHGTGQAQGEAEPVAVLPAIAEAVAGRIPLLVDGGFRRGGDVLKAIALGATAALVCRPVLWGLAAYGATGVQKVVEMLQTELAKDMVQVGAVNLAAIRRDHIRIHSR
;
A
#
# COMPACT_ATOMS: atom_id res chain seq x y z
N MET A 1 12.48 64.38 46.73
CA MET A 1 12.49 63.58 45.46
C MET A 1 11.90 62.24 45.79
N SER A 2 10.62 62.03 45.51
CA SER A 2 9.91 60.77 45.80
C SER A 2 10.03 59.87 44.61
N GLY A 3 10.79 58.75 44.74
CA GLY A 3 10.92 57.72 43.74
C GLY A 3 9.65 56.90 43.72
N VAL A 4 8.92 56.93 42.62
CA VAL A 4 7.76 56.03 42.37
C VAL A 4 8.23 54.61 42.08
N CYS A 5 8.06 53.77 43.07
CA CYS A 5 8.35 52.33 42.92
C CYS A 5 7.21 51.66 42.15
N HIS A 6 7.38 51.47 40.84
CA HIS A 6 6.42 50.72 40.04
C HIS A 6 6.51 49.23 40.36
N SER A 7 5.38 48.62 40.76
CA SER A 7 5.33 47.17 40.98
C SER A 7 5.58 46.39 39.68
N ARG A 8 6.21 45.20 39.78
CA ARG A 8 6.43 44.31 38.61
C ARG A 8 5.15 44.10 37.77
N ARG A 9 4.00 44.14 38.41
CA ARG A 9 2.69 44.01 37.76
C ARG A 9 2.36 45.24 36.88
N GLN A 10 2.67 46.45 37.32
CA GLN A 10 2.48 47.70 36.55
C GLN A 10 3.43 47.78 35.35
N ALA A 11 4.66 47.29 35.50
CA ALA A 11 5.61 47.18 34.40
C ALA A 11 5.14 46.19 33.32
N LEU A 12 4.53 45.05 33.71
CA LEU A 12 3.95 44.06 32.79
C LEU A 12 2.72 44.60 32.04
N TYR A 13 1.86 45.36 32.71
CA TYR A 13 0.71 46.00 32.04
C TYR A 13 1.15 47.13 31.09
N GLY A 14 2.21 47.85 31.42
CA GLY A 14 2.79 48.84 30.52
C GLY A 14 3.42 48.22 29.29
N LEU A 15 4.12 47.07 29.43
CA LEU A 15 4.70 46.32 28.32
C LEU A 15 3.62 45.71 27.40
N ALA A 16 2.56 45.14 27.99
CA ALA A 16 1.43 44.59 27.24
C ALA A 16 0.68 45.71 26.45
N GLY A 17 0.51 46.90 27.04
CA GLY A 17 -0.08 48.03 26.36
C GLY A 17 0.77 48.58 25.21
N LEU A 18 2.10 48.60 25.36
CA LEU A 18 3.04 49.00 24.31
C LEU A 18 3.08 47.98 23.15
N LEU A 19 3.01 46.71 23.44
CA LEU A 19 2.93 45.65 22.43
C LEU A 19 1.59 45.72 21.67
N ALA A 20 0.48 45.97 22.35
CA ALA A 20 -0.84 46.06 21.73
C ALA A 20 -1.03 47.33 20.87
N SER A 21 -0.27 48.38 21.11
CA SER A 21 -0.31 49.63 20.36
C SER A 21 0.73 49.75 19.24
N SER A 22 1.63 48.79 19.11
CA SER A 22 2.68 48.79 18.08
C SER A 22 2.09 48.63 16.67
N PRO A 23 2.34 49.60 15.76
CA PRO A 23 1.90 49.49 14.36
C PRO A 23 2.42 48.22 13.66
N CYS A 24 3.59 47.72 14.07
CA CYS A 24 4.19 46.49 13.55
C CYS A 24 3.42 45.22 13.94
N LEU A 25 2.72 45.22 15.09
CA LEU A 25 1.88 44.07 15.50
C LEU A 25 0.49 44.11 14.86
N ARG A 26 0.01 45.29 14.42
CA ARG A 26 -1.22 45.40 13.61
C ARG A 26 -1.03 45.00 12.15
N ALA A 27 0.21 45.04 11.64
CA ALA A 27 0.51 44.60 10.27
C ALA A 27 0.67 43.08 10.12
N ALA A 28 0.74 42.36 11.22
CA ALA A 28 0.80 40.91 11.24
C ALA A 28 -0.55 40.29 11.64
N GLN A 29 -1.65 40.72 11.01
CA GLN A 29 -2.63 39.69 10.68
C GLN A 29 -1.92 38.83 9.66
N ALA A 30 -1.44 37.64 10.13
CA ALA A 30 -1.15 36.57 9.20
C ALA A 30 -2.30 36.56 8.18
N PRO A 31 -2.01 36.50 6.87
CA PRO A 31 -3.08 36.34 5.90
C PRO A 31 -3.94 35.25 6.48
N GLU A 32 -5.24 35.50 6.67
CA GLU A 32 -6.18 34.43 6.90
C GLU A 32 -5.78 33.41 5.87
N LEU A 33 -5.26 32.26 6.33
CA LEU A 33 -5.15 31.10 5.46
C LEU A 33 -6.59 30.87 5.07
N VAL A 34 -6.97 31.44 3.93
CA VAL A 34 -8.28 31.25 3.33
C VAL A 34 -8.29 29.78 3.08
N GLY A 35 -8.85 29.02 4.04
CA GLY A 35 -9.00 27.59 3.89
C GLY A 35 -9.70 27.39 2.55
N GLU A 36 -9.25 26.43 1.78
CA GLU A 36 -9.90 26.08 0.53
C GLU A 36 -11.42 26.05 0.74
N ALA A 37 -12.16 26.61 -0.20
CA ALA A 37 -13.63 26.62 -0.13
C ALA A 37 -14.11 25.20 0.14
N PRO A 38 -15.02 24.98 1.11
CA PRO A 38 -15.53 23.66 1.43
C PRO A 38 -16.02 22.99 0.13
N GLY A 39 -15.49 21.77 -0.16
CA GLY A 39 -15.85 21.00 -1.35
C GLY A 39 -14.97 21.22 -2.58
N ARG A 40 -13.98 22.11 -2.56
CA ARG A 40 -13.00 22.20 -3.65
C ARG A 40 -12.06 21.00 -3.62
N MET A 41 -11.84 20.38 -4.78
CA MET A 41 -10.78 19.37 -4.96
C MET A 41 -9.43 20.07 -5.02
N THR A 42 -8.50 19.63 -4.19
CA THR A 42 -7.13 20.14 -4.19
C THR A 42 -6.43 19.76 -5.51
N PRO A 43 -5.73 20.69 -6.19
CA PRO A 43 -4.93 20.31 -7.35
C PRO A 43 -3.95 19.18 -7.03
N ILE A 44 -3.86 18.19 -7.93
CA ILE A 44 -3.11 16.95 -7.68
C ILE A 44 -1.62 17.17 -7.39
N ASP A 45 -1.06 18.29 -7.88
CA ASP A 45 0.35 18.64 -7.68
C ASP A 45 0.64 19.29 -6.33
N GLU A 46 -0.40 19.71 -5.60
CA GLU A 46 -0.28 20.31 -4.28
C GLU A 46 -0.21 19.29 -3.14
N PHE A 47 -0.47 18.01 -3.41
CA PHE A 47 -0.40 16.96 -2.38
C PHE A 47 1.04 16.74 -1.88
N ALA A 48 1.20 16.79 -0.58
CA ALA A 48 2.47 16.49 0.09
C ALA A 48 2.65 15.00 0.40
N ASN A 49 1.56 14.26 0.56
CA ASN A 49 1.61 12.84 0.95
C ASN A 49 0.35 12.07 0.56
N VAL A 50 0.49 10.74 0.50
CA VAL A 50 -0.58 9.83 0.08
C VAL A 50 -1.84 9.86 0.96
N PRO A 51 -1.77 9.98 2.31
CA PRO A 51 -2.95 10.11 3.16
C PRO A 51 -3.93 11.22 2.78
N GLU A 52 -3.47 12.31 2.16
CA GLU A 52 -4.34 13.43 1.73
C GLU A 52 -5.35 13.01 0.66
N PHE A 53 -5.03 11.99 -0.15
CA PHE A 53 -5.97 11.43 -1.12
C PHE A 53 -7.20 10.77 -0.47
N GLU A 54 -7.10 10.29 0.79
CA GLU A 54 -8.24 9.71 1.50
C GLU A 54 -9.36 10.75 1.69
N GLU A 55 -9.00 12.00 2.04
CA GLU A 55 -9.95 13.07 2.20
C GLU A 55 -10.59 13.48 0.86
N MET A 56 -9.82 13.52 -0.22
CA MET A 56 -10.36 13.80 -1.56
C MET A 56 -11.29 12.69 -2.03
N ALA A 57 -10.95 11.44 -1.80
CA ALA A 57 -11.84 10.31 -2.07
C ALA A 57 -13.14 10.39 -1.26
N ARG A 58 -13.08 10.86 -0.01
CA ARG A 58 -14.26 11.11 0.83
C ARG A 58 -15.18 12.15 0.20
N ARG A 59 -14.61 13.21 -0.37
CA ARG A 59 -15.38 14.28 -1.03
C ARG A 59 -15.99 13.85 -2.36
N SER A 60 -15.32 12.95 -3.08
CA SER A 60 -15.76 12.48 -4.41
C SER A 60 -16.83 11.40 -4.36
N LEU A 61 -16.91 10.66 -3.25
CA LEU A 61 -17.74 9.47 -3.15
C LEU A 61 -18.94 9.67 -2.22
N SER A 62 -19.99 8.87 -2.45
CA SER A 62 -21.03 8.70 -1.43
C SER A 62 -20.43 8.04 -0.17
N GLU A 63 -21.01 8.32 0.99
CA GLU A 63 -20.59 7.73 2.28
C GLU A 63 -20.53 6.19 2.24
N ARG A 64 -21.46 5.55 1.53
CA ARG A 64 -21.50 4.09 1.35
C ARG A 64 -20.31 3.59 0.52
N ALA A 65 -19.97 4.28 -0.55
CA ALA A 65 -18.84 3.92 -1.41
C ALA A 65 -17.51 4.16 -0.66
N PHE A 66 -17.37 5.31 0.00
CA PHE A 66 -16.17 5.65 0.74
C PHE A 66 -15.87 4.65 1.88
N ARG A 67 -16.86 4.23 2.67
CA ARG A 67 -16.67 3.23 3.75
C ARG A 67 -16.02 1.92 3.29
N ARG A 68 -16.12 1.57 2.01
CA ARG A 68 -15.49 0.35 1.46
C ARG A 68 -13.97 0.48 1.34
N ILE A 69 -13.47 1.69 1.17
CA ILE A 69 -12.06 1.98 0.96
C ILE A 69 -11.42 2.78 2.11
N ALA A 70 -12.23 3.22 3.07
CA ALA A 70 -11.75 3.98 4.23
C ALA A 70 -10.91 3.14 5.19
N GLY A 71 -10.05 3.82 5.94
CA GLY A 71 -9.32 3.29 7.09
C GLY A 71 -8.38 2.13 6.76
N GLY A 72 -8.16 1.28 7.75
CA GLY A 72 -7.30 0.09 7.71
C GLY A 72 -6.24 0.11 8.80
N GLY A 73 -6.03 -1.06 9.40
CA GLY A 73 -5.04 -1.23 10.45
C GLY A 73 -3.63 -0.97 9.99
N ARG A 74 -2.88 -0.23 10.79
CA ARG A 74 -1.47 0.06 10.60
C ARG A 74 -0.68 0.21 11.89
N SER A 75 -1.25 -0.22 13.00
CA SER A 75 -0.64 -0.05 14.32
C SER A 75 0.73 -0.74 14.43
N ALA A 76 0.93 -1.85 13.74
CA ALA A 76 2.22 -2.53 13.67
C ALA A 76 3.27 -1.67 12.94
N LEU A 77 2.91 -1.04 11.81
CA LEU A 77 3.80 -0.15 11.05
C LEU A 77 4.13 1.13 11.83
N GLU A 78 3.18 1.67 12.60
CA GLU A 78 3.36 2.90 13.40
C GLU A 78 4.35 2.71 14.55
N ARG A 79 4.49 1.49 15.05
CA ARG A 79 5.47 1.15 16.08
C ARG A 79 6.90 0.96 15.56
N ILE A 80 7.12 1.10 14.27
CA ILE A 80 8.43 0.93 13.65
C ILE A 80 8.98 2.30 13.26
N THR A 81 10.18 2.62 13.74
CA THR A 81 10.92 3.83 13.38
C THR A 81 12.22 3.48 12.66
N PHE A 82 12.73 4.41 11.86
CA PHE A 82 14.01 4.26 11.19
C PHE A 82 15.19 4.56 12.09
N ARG A 83 16.30 3.91 11.80
CA ARG A 83 17.61 4.26 12.33
C ARG A 83 18.40 4.94 11.22
N ALA A 84 18.39 6.27 11.23
CA ALA A 84 19.10 7.06 10.24
C ALA A 84 20.62 6.77 10.30
N ARG A 85 21.26 6.73 9.13
CA ARG A 85 22.71 6.60 8.98
C ARG A 85 23.27 7.82 8.27
N MET A 86 24.25 8.43 8.90
CA MET A 86 25.00 9.55 8.32
C MET A 86 26.21 9.05 7.52
N MET A 87 26.70 9.87 6.61
CA MET A 87 27.97 9.65 5.89
C MET A 87 27.99 8.40 5.01
N VAL A 88 26.85 7.98 4.47
CA VAL A 88 26.75 6.93 3.46
C VAL A 88 26.57 7.56 2.09
N ASN A 89 27.37 7.11 1.10
CA ASN A 89 27.20 7.56 -0.28
C ASN A 89 26.03 6.83 -0.94
N THR A 90 24.94 7.55 -1.20
CA THR A 90 23.72 7.02 -1.79
C THR A 90 23.48 7.50 -3.24
N LYS A 91 24.53 7.96 -3.96
CA LYS A 91 24.40 8.47 -5.33
C LYS A 91 23.90 7.42 -6.35
N ALA A 92 24.17 6.14 -6.10
CA ALA A 92 23.76 5.03 -6.96
C ALA A 92 22.52 4.31 -6.39
N LEU A 93 21.50 5.09 -5.99
CA LEU A 93 20.26 4.54 -5.44
C LEU A 93 19.49 3.74 -6.52
N ASP A 94 19.14 2.51 -6.18
CA ASP A 94 18.37 1.61 -7.04
C ASP A 94 17.23 0.94 -6.26
N LEU A 95 15.99 1.10 -6.75
CA LEU A 95 14.79 0.51 -6.20
C LEU A 95 14.35 -0.72 -6.98
N SER A 96 15.03 -1.04 -8.09
CA SER A 96 14.60 -2.11 -8.97
C SER A 96 14.82 -3.50 -8.35
N LEU A 97 14.00 -4.44 -8.79
CA LEU A 97 14.14 -5.86 -8.47
C LEU A 97 13.62 -6.70 -9.63
N GLU A 98 13.98 -7.97 -9.62
CA GLU A 98 13.34 -8.98 -10.45
C GLU A 98 12.42 -9.83 -9.56
N LEU A 99 11.18 -10.03 -9.98
CA LEU A 99 10.21 -10.87 -9.30
C LEU A 99 9.52 -11.80 -10.30
N PHE A 100 9.68 -13.12 -10.10
CA PHE A 100 9.16 -14.15 -10.99
C PHE A 100 9.56 -13.97 -12.45
N GLY A 101 10.83 -13.60 -12.70
CA GLY A 101 11.36 -13.36 -14.04
C GLY A 101 10.87 -12.06 -14.69
N GLN A 102 10.23 -11.17 -13.93
CA GLN A 102 9.76 -9.88 -14.42
C GLN A 102 10.54 -8.74 -13.75
N PRO A 103 11.09 -7.79 -14.52
CA PRO A 103 11.72 -6.61 -13.95
C PRO A 103 10.66 -5.66 -13.38
N MET A 104 10.90 -5.17 -12.17
CA MET A 104 10.06 -4.18 -11.50
C MET A 104 10.86 -2.92 -11.20
N PHE A 105 10.25 -1.76 -11.42
CA PHE A 105 10.86 -0.45 -11.12
C PHE A 105 11.09 -0.23 -9.62
N ALA A 106 10.17 -0.71 -8.79
CA ALA A 106 10.23 -0.62 -7.33
C ALA A 106 9.46 -1.78 -6.69
N PRO A 107 9.71 -2.13 -5.42
CA PRO A 107 9.06 -3.23 -4.71
C PRO A 107 7.62 -2.90 -4.28
N ILE A 108 6.85 -2.27 -5.17
CA ILE A 108 5.48 -1.81 -4.93
C ILE A 108 4.58 -2.33 -6.04
N LEU A 109 3.60 -3.15 -5.66
CA LEU A 109 2.55 -3.64 -6.56
C LEU A 109 1.22 -2.97 -6.22
N VAL A 110 0.41 -2.72 -7.22
CA VAL A 110 -0.99 -2.35 -7.03
C VAL A 110 -1.78 -3.61 -6.72
N GLY A 111 -2.35 -3.68 -5.51
CA GLY A 111 -3.07 -4.86 -5.03
C GLY A 111 -4.44 -5.03 -5.68
N PRO A 112 -4.98 -6.27 -5.72
CA PRO A 112 -6.25 -6.55 -6.36
C PRO A 112 -7.43 -5.92 -5.60
N ALA A 113 -8.32 -5.27 -6.33
CA ALA A 113 -9.59 -4.75 -5.84
C ALA A 113 -10.67 -4.94 -6.90
N SER A 114 -11.83 -5.41 -6.47
CA SER A 114 -13.00 -5.61 -7.33
C SER A 114 -13.92 -4.40 -7.33
N ARG A 115 -14.76 -4.30 -8.37
CA ARG A 115 -15.87 -3.33 -8.47
C ARG A 115 -15.41 -1.87 -8.43
N GLN A 116 -14.31 -1.56 -9.06
CA GLN A 116 -13.75 -0.22 -9.08
C GLN A 116 -14.60 0.77 -9.86
N GLY A 117 -15.46 0.31 -10.78
CA GLY A 117 -16.49 1.13 -11.43
C GLY A 117 -17.50 1.79 -10.48
N GLN A 118 -17.50 1.45 -9.18
CA GLN A 118 -18.25 2.17 -8.15
C GLN A 118 -17.47 3.37 -7.56
N LEU A 119 -16.21 3.49 -7.89
CA LEU A 119 -15.31 4.56 -7.43
C LEU A 119 -15.04 5.57 -8.54
N ASP A 120 -14.89 5.08 -9.75
CA ASP A 120 -14.63 5.85 -10.96
C ASP A 120 -15.24 5.13 -12.18
N SER A 121 -15.74 5.86 -13.18
CA SER A 121 -16.43 5.28 -14.36
C SER A 121 -15.57 4.32 -15.16
N ASP A 122 -14.25 4.58 -15.26
CA ASP A 122 -13.29 3.75 -16.00
C ASP A 122 -12.69 2.64 -15.12
N GLY A 123 -12.91 2.72 -13.80
CA GLY A 123 -12.68 1.66 -12.83
C GLY A 123 -11.31 0.99 -12.94
N GLU A 124 -11.33 -0.33 -13.22
CA GLU A 124 -10.10 -1.13 -13.31
C GLU A 124 -9.22 -0.74 -14.52
N LEU A 125 -9.79 -0.14 -15.58
CA LEU A 125 -9.00 0.36 -16.71
C LEU A 125 -8.17 1.58 -16.28
N ALA A 126 -8.80 2.56 -15.62
CA ALA A 126 -8.08 3.72 -15.09
C ALA A 126 -6.98 3.32 -14.08
N THR A 127 -7.25 2.29 -13.26
CA THR A 127 -6.21 1.74 -12.37
C THR A 127 -5.06 1.12 -13.16
N ALA A 128 -5.34 0.40 -14.24
CA ALA A 128 -4.29 -0.20 -15.08
C ALA A 128 -3.45 0.88 -15.79
N GLU A 129 -4.09 1.90 -16.34
CA GLU A 129 -3.41 3.03 -16.97
C GLU A 129 -2.49 3.77 -15.99
N GLY A 130 -3.00 4.10 -14.81
CA GLY A 130 -2.22 4.79 -13.78
C GLY A 130 -1.08 3.94 -13.22
N ALA A 131 -1.29 2.64 -13.01
CA ALA A 131 -0.25 1.71 -12.58
C ALA A 131 0.84 1.55 -13.65
N GLY A 132 0.44 1.40 -14.93
CA GLY A 132 1.36 1.31 -16.06
C GLY A 132 2.19 2.58 -16.23
N ALA A 133 1.58 3.77 -16.13
CA ALA A 133 2.27 5.05 -16.19
C ALA A 133 3.30 5.21 -15.05
N ALA A 134 2.97 4.75 -13.83
CA ALA A 134 3.87 4.74 -12.68
C ALA A 134 4.87 3.57 -12.70
N LYS A 135 4.90 2.74 -13.75
CA LYS A 135 5.75 1.54 -13.88
C LYS A 135 5.59 0.55 -12.72
N ALA A 136 4.38 0.42 -12.19
CA ALA A 136 4.07 -0.52 -11.12
C ALA A 136 3.36 -1.76 -11.67
N THR A 137 3.72 -2.93 -11.16
CA THR A 137 3.01 -4.18 -11.47
C THR A 137 1.61 -4.14 -10.87
N LEU A 138 0.60 -4.42 -11.70
CA LEU A 138 -0.79 -4.49 -11.28
C LEU A 138 -1.20 -5.94 -11.03
N VAL A 139 -1.88 -6.20 -9.92
CA VAL A 139 -2.62 -7.44 -9.68
C VAL A 139 -4.11 -7.16 -9.93
N THR A 140 -4.68 -7.70 -11.00
CA THR A 140 -6.08 -7.50 -11.35
C THR A 140 -6.97 -8.51 -10.66
N ALA A 141 -8.09 -8.07 -10.11
CA ALA A 141 -9.07 -8.98 -9.53
C ALA A 141 -9.88 -9.71 -10.62
N GLU A 142 -10.21 -10.99 -10.40
CA GLU A 142 -11.09 -11.76 -11.30
C GLU A 142 -12.45 -11.08 -11.50
N ARG A 143 -13.03 -10.57 -10.42
CA ARG A 143 -14.34 -9.88 -10.44
C ARG A 143 -14.19 -8.41 -10.81
N SER A 144 -13.54 -8.16 -11.93
CA SER A 144 -13.39 -6.85 -12.55
C SER A 144 -14.57 -6.55 -13.49
N GLY A 145 -15.01 -5.30 -13.53
CA GLY A 145 -15.96 -4.82 -14.52
C GLY A 145 -15.35 -4.63 -15.91
N THR A 146 -14.01 -4.58 -15.99
CA THR A 146 -13.25 -4.39 -17.22
C THR A 146 -12.69 -5.72 -17.72
N PRO A 147 -12.81 -6.06 -19.01
CA PRO A 147 -12.18 -7.24 -19.60
C PRO A 147 -10.66 -7.27 -19.36
N PHE A 148 -10.12 -8.43 -18.98
CA PHE A 148 -8.69 -8.56 -18.64
C PHE A 148 -7.77 -8.14 -19.79
N ALA A 149 -8.12 -8.44 -21.03
CA ALA A 149 -7.35 -8.02 -22.20
C ALA A 149 -7.14 -6.50 -22.30
N LYS A 150 -8.11 -5.70 -21.86
CA LYS A 150 -7.95 -4.23 -21.79
C LYS A 150 -7.02 -3.79 -20.69
N THR A 151 -7.13 -4.41 -19.51
CA THR A 151 -6.25 -4.05 -18.37
C THR A 151 -4.80 -4.44 -18.62
N ILE A 152 -4.55 -5.60 -19.27
CA ILE A 152 -3.18 -6.03 -19.58
C ILE A 152 -2.54 -5.22 -20.70
N ALA A 153 -3.34 -4.69 -21.63
CA ALA A 153 -2.85 -3.77 -22.67
C ALA A 153 -2.37 -2.44 -22.05
N ALA A 154 -3.05 -1.94 -21.02
CA ALA A 154 -2.68 -0.74 -20.29
C ALA A 154 -1.56 -0.96 -19.26
N ALA A 155 -1.47 -2.15 -18.65
CA ALA A 155 -0.44 -2.53 -17.69
C ALA A 155 0.20 -3.88 -18.08
N PRO A 156 1.15 -3.89 -19.05
CA PRO A 156 1.83 -5.11 -19.46
C PRO A 156 2.53 -5.81 -18.29
N GLY A 157 2.42 -7.15 -18.22
CA GLY A 157 2.96 -7.92 -17.10
C GLY A 157 2.03 -8.02 -15.89
N ALA A 158 0.79 -7.53 -15.99
CA ALA A 158 -0.18 -7.63 -14.90
C ALA A 158 -0.42 -9.10 -14.51
N TRP A 159 -0.61 -9.29 -13.21
CA TRP A 159 -1.03 -10.57 -12.63
C TRP A 159 -2.54 -10.69 -12.66
N ARG A 160 -3.05 -11.94 -12.58
CA ARG A 160 -4.48 -12.19 -12.43
C ARG A 160 -4.76 -12.86 -11.09
N GLN A 161 -5.65 -12.28 -10.29
CA GLN A 161 -6.05 -12.81 -9.01
C GLN A 161 -7.39 -13.55 -9.15
N PHE A 162 -7.48 -14.72 -8.50
CA PHE A 162 -8.67 -15.56 -8.40
C PHE A 162 -9.02 -15.83 -6.93
N TYR A 163 -10.26 -16.24 -6.71
CA TYR A 163 -10.72 -16.82 -5.45
C TYR A 163 -11.01 -18.31 -5.63
N PRO A 164 -10.96 -19.12 -4.55
CA PRO A 164 -11.39 -20.52 -4.59
C PRO A 164 -12.82 -20.66 -5.10
N ASP A 165 -13.04 -21.70 -5.89
CA ASP A 165 -14.34 -22.08 -6.45
C ASP A 165 -14.64 -23.53 -6.09
N SER A 166 -15.91 -23.89 -5.84
CA SER A 166 -16.32 -25.27 -5.60
C SER A 166 -16.07 -26.18 -6.81
N ASP A 167 -16.11 -25.61 -8.02
CA ASP A 167 -15.73 -26.26 -9.26
C ASP A 167 -14.27 -25.94 -9.61
N VAL A 168 -13.38 -26.85 -9.22
CA VAL A 168 -11.93 -26.74 -9.46
C VAL A 168 -11.62 -26.80 -10.96
N GLY A 169 -12.36 -27.58 -11.74
CA GLY A 169 -12.19 -27.68 -13.19
C GLY A 169 -12.48 -26.33 -13.87
N ALA A 170 -13.63 -25.74 -13.57
CA ALA A 170 -14.00 -24.43 -14.10
C ALA A 170 -13.02 -23.34 -13.66
N LEU A 171 -12.47 -23.40 -12.44
CA LEU A 171 -11.43 -22.46 -12.00
C LEU A 171 -10.14 -22.66 -12.80
N SER A 172 -9.73 -23.90 -13.03
CA SER A 172 -8.55 -24.23 -13.85
C SER A 172 -8.66 -23.67 -15.28
N GLU A 173 -9.81 -23.85 -15.92
CA GLU A 173 -10.09 -23.29 -17.26
C GLU A 173 -9.97 -21.75 -17.27
N ARG A 174 -10.53 -21.07 -16.26
CA ARG A 174 -10.43 -19.61 -16.14
C ARG A 174 -8.98 -19.13 -15.90
N ILE A 175 -8.20 -19.90 -15.15
CA ILE A 175 -6.77 -19.63 -14.94
C ILE A 175 -6.02 -19.76 -16.27
N GLN A 176 -6.23 -20.83 -17.02
CA GLN A 176 -5.61 -21.06 -18.33
C GLN A 176 -5.99 -19.93 -19.32
N ALA A 177 -7.26 -19.59 -19.41
CA ALA A 177 -7.72 -18.47 -20.24
C ALA A 177 -7.07 -17.13 -19.87
N ALA A 178 -6.81 -16.88 -18.59
CA ALA A 178 -6.10 -15.69 -18.16
C ALA A 178 -4.61 -15.70 -18.57
N VAL A 179 -3.95 -16.85 -18.53
CA VAL A 179 -2.57 -17.02 -19.00
C VAL A 179 -2.49 -16.82 -20.51
N GLU A 180 -3.41 -17.41 -21.27
CA GLU A 180 -3.52 -17.22 -22.73
C GLU A 180 -3.76 -15.74 -23.09
N ALA A 181 -4.55 -15.03 -22.28
CA ALA A 181 -4.77 -13.59 -22.41
C ALA A 181 -3.55 -12.76 -21.98
N GLY A 182 -2.46 -13.36 -21.50
CA GLY A 182 -1.19 -12.73 -21.20
C GLY A 182 -0.88 -12.49 -19.72
N ALA A 183 -1.62 -13.08 -18.77
CA ALA A 183 -1.26 -13.03 -17.36
C ALA A 183 0.13 -13.65 -17.14
N ARG A 184 1.02 -12.91 -16.46
CA ARG A 184 2.40 -13.37 -16.21
C ARG A 184 2.57 -14.07 -14.87
N THR A 185 1.59 -13.95 -13.99
CA THR A 185 1.56 -14.58 -12.66
C THR A 185 0.09 -14.76 -12.25
N ILE A 186 -0.23 -15.89 -11.67
CA ILE A 186 -1.53 -16.15 -11.07
C ILE A 186 -1.45 -15.98 -9.55
N CYS A 187 -2.40 -15.25 -8.98
CA CYS A 187 -2.51 -15.03 -7.54
C CYS A 187 -3.82 -15.61 -7.03
N LEU A 188 -3.77 -16.72 -6.29
CA LEU A 188 -4.95 -17.30 -5.64
C LEU A 188 -5.11 -16.72 -4.23
N SER A 189 -6.21 -16.02 -3.99
CA SER A 189 -6.55 -15.48 -2.67
C SER A 189 -7.25 -16.53 -1.82
N LEU A 190 -6.58 -16.99 -0.76
CA LEU A 190 -7.15 -17.92 0.21
C LEU A 190 -8.00 -17.13 1.21
N GLY A 191 -9.32 -17.34 1.21
CA GLY A 191 -10.26 -16.63 2.05
C GLY A 191 -11.38 -15.94 1.27
N GLU A 192 -12.21 -15.15 1.96
CA GLU A 192 -13.35 -14.49 1.37
C GLU A 192 -13.02 -13.10 0.82
N GLU A 193 -13.68 -12.72 -0.26
CA GLU A 193 -13.67 -11.34 -0.74
C GLU A 193 -14.38 -10.43 0.26
N ARG A 194 -13.76 -9.31 0.64
CA ARG A 194 -14.36 -8.29 1.50
C ARG A 194 -15.65 -7.74 0.87
N GLY A 195 -16.79 -7.95 1.53
CA GLY A 195 -18.11 -7.53 1.03
C GLY A 195 -18.69 -8.45 -0.04
N GLY A 196 -18.15 -9.66 -0.22
CA GLY A 196 -18.78 -10.75 -0.96
C GLY A 196 -20.05 -11.27 -0.27
N ARG A 197 -20.84 -12.11 -0.97
CA ARG A 197 -21.95 -12.82 -0.32
C ARG A 197 -21.36 -13.77 0.71
N ALA A 198 -21.89 -13.74 1.93
CA ALA A 198 -21.56 -14.72 2.95
C ALA A 198 -21.95 -16.11 2.42
N GLY A 199 -20.96 -16.92 2.09
CA GLY A 199 -21.05 -18.31 1.71
C GLY A 199 -20.13 -19.14 2.59
N VAL A 200 -20.25 -20.45 2.53
CA VAL A 200 -19.25 -21.32 3.18
C VAL A 200 -17.93 -21.14 2.43
N PRO A 201 -16.83 -20.73 3.13
CA PRO A 201 -15.55 -20.56 2.47
C PRO A 201 -15.11 -21.88 1.82
N VAL A 202 -14.79 -21.85 0.53
CA VAL A 202 -14.18 -22.99 -0.15
C VAL A 202 -12.74 -23.10 0.34
N ARG A 203 -12.40 -24.21 0.99
CA ARG A 203 -11.05 -24.52 1.45
C ARG A 203 -10.48 -25.65 0.61
N TYR A 204 -9.31 -25.40 0.03
CA TYR A 204 -8.58 -26.41 -0.73
C TYR A 204 -7.56 -27.14 0.14
N GLY A 205 -7.38 -28.44 -0.12
CA GLY A 205 -6.18 -29.15 0.28
C GLY A 205 -4.99 -28.73 -0.58
N TRP A 206 -3.80 -29.09 -0.16
CA TRP A 206 -2.57 -28.81 -0.89
C TRP A 206 -2.52 -29.48 -2.26
N ASP A 207 -3.10 -30.66 -2.41
CA ASP A 207 -3.26 -31.39 -3.66
C ASP A 207 -4.00 -30.58 -4.74
N VAL A 208 -5.09 -29.92 -4.37
CA VAL A 208 -5.82 -29.03 -5.27
C VAL A 208 -4.99 -27.78 -5.62
N LEU A 209 -4.27 -27.21 -4.67
CA LEU A 209 -3.39 -26.07 -4.93
C LEU A 209 -2.25 -26.42 -5.91
N GLU A 210 -1.67 -27.64 -5.77
CA GLU A 210 -0.67 -28.16 -6.72
C GLU A 210 -1.26 -28.37 -8.10
N GLN A 211 -2.45 -28.95 -8.20
CA GLN A 211 -3.16 -29.12 -9.48
C GLN A 211 -3.38 -27.77 -10.19
N LEU A 212 -3.85 -26.74 -9.47
CA LEU A 212 -4.08 -25.42 -10.03
C LEU A 212 -2.77 -24.73 -10.43
N ARG A 213 -1.70 -24.87 -9.63
CA ARG A 213 -0.35 -24.39 -9.95
C ARG A 213 0.15 -25.01 -11.26
N ASP A 214 0.03 -26.33 -11.40
CA ASP A 214 0.52 -27.05 -12.57
C ASP A 214 -0.27 -26.68 -13.83
N ALA A 215 -1.58 -26.45 -13.69
CA ALA A 215 -2.44 -25.98 -14.78
C ALA A 215 -2.14 -24.54 -15.21
N ALA A 216 -1.62 -23.69 -14.31
CA ALA A 216 -1.32 -22.31 -14.61
C ALA A 216 -0.13 -22.14 -15.57
N ALA A 217 0.90 -23.01 -15.50
CA ALA A 217 2.13 -22.95 -16.30
C ALA A 217 2.89 -21.60 -16.24
N VAL A 218 2.57 -20.76 -15.25
CA VAL A 218 3.23 -19.48 -14.90
C VAL A 218 3.41 -19.44 -13.38
N PRO A 219 4.24 -18.53 -12.83
CA PRO A 219 4.36 -18.40 -11.39
C PRO A 219 3.02 -18.29 -10.68
N PHE A 220 2.83 -19.15 -9.65
CA PHE A 220 1.60 -19.27 -8.90
C PHE A 220 1.83 -18.81 -7.45
N VAL A 221 1.08 -17.82 -7.01
CA VAL A 221 1.25 -17.13 -5.73
C VAL A 221 0.01 -17.33 -4.86
N LEU A 222 0.19 -17.68 -3.60
CA LEU A 222 -0.90 -17.76 -2.62
C LEU A 222 -1.00 -16.47 -1.83
N LYS A 223 -2.21 -15.88 -1.75
CA LYS A 223 -2.49 -14.66 -0.97
C LYS A 223 -3.46 -14.98 0.16
N GLY A 224 -3.16 -14.46 1.36
CA GLY A 224 -3.95 -14.73 2.56
C GLY A 224 -3.22 -15.64 3.56
N VAL A 225 -1.91 -15.80 3.39
CA VAL A 225 -1.08 -16.63 4.27
C VAL A 225 -0.68 -15.80 5.49
N MET A 226 -1.03 -16.29 6.70
CA MET A 226 -0.74 -15.61 7.97
C MET A 226 0.05 -16.50 8.95
N GLN A 227 0.27 -17.78 8.62
CA GLN A 227 0.96 -18.73 9.48
C GLN A 227 2.31 -19.12 8.90
N PRO A 228 3.39 -19.16 9.71
CA PRO A 228 4.71 -19.62 9.27
C PRO A 228 4.71 -21.02 8.68
N ALA A 229 3.92 -21.95 9.25
CA ALA A 229 3.83 -23.32 8.78
C ALA A 229 3.25 -23.40 7.36
N ASP A 230 2.19 -22.61 7.07
CA ASP A 230 1.56 -22.60 5.74
C ASP A 230 2.49 -21.99 4.68
N ALA A 231 3.24 -20.95 5.05
CA ALA A 231 4.21 -20.34 4.15
C ALA A 231 5.38 -21.27 3.83
N LEU A 232 5.86 -22.03 4.83
CA LEU A 232 6.91 -23.02 4.65
C LEU A 232 6.42 -24.19 3.78
N GLU A 233 5.20 -24.68 4.02
CA GLU A 233 4.59 -25.74 3.22
C GLU A 233 4.37 -25.30 1.78
N ALA A 234 3.93 -24.06 1.54
CA ALA A 234 3.84 -23.49 0.19
C ALA A 234 5.20 -23.53 -0.53
N ALA A 235 6.29 -23.18 0.17
CA ALA A 235 7.63 -23.28 -0.41
C ALA A 235 8.03 -24.71 -0.76
N HIS A 236 7.74 -25.68 0.11
CA HIS A 236 8.04 -27.10 -0.14
C HIS A 236 7.25 -27.67 -1.32
N ARG A 237 6.06 -27.15 -1.56
CA ARG A 237 5.17 -27.60 -2.65
C ARG A 237 5.35 -26.83 -3.95
N GLY A 238 6.43 -26.04 -4.09
CA GLY A 238 6.76 -25.36 -5.34
C GLY A 238 5.84 -24.19 -5.68
N ILE A 239 5.15 -23.62 -4.69
CA ILE A 239 4.46 -22.33 -4.84
C ILE A 239 5.51 -21.25 -5.04
N ALA A 240 5.34 -20.41 -6.06
CA ALA A 240 6.35 -19.43 -6.45
C ALA A 240 6.55 -18.30 -5.43
N GLY A 241 5.54 -17.99 -4.62
CA GLY A 241 5.62 -16.97 -3.59
C GLY A 241 4.33 -16.88 -2.78
N VAL A 242 4.37 -16.18 -1.66
CA VAL A 242 3.18 -15.94 -0.83
C VAL A 242 2.99 -14.46 -0.53
N VAL A 243 1.74 -14.02 -0.43
CA VAL A 243 1.37 -12.71 0.07
C VAL A 243 0.83 -12.88 1.49
N VAL A 244 1.58 -12.36 2.46
CA VAL A 244 1.16 -12.27 3.86
C VAL A 244 0.04 -11.24 3.94
N SER A 245 -1.18 -11.69 4.23
CA SER A 245 -2.39 -10.88 4.07
C SER A 245 -3.53 -11.42 4.92
N ASN A 246 -4.29 -10.52 5.55
CA ASN A 246 -5.56 -10.81 6.20
C ASN A 246 -6.77 -10.23 5.44
N HIS A 247 -6.61 -9.98 4.15
CA HIS A 247 -7.64 -9.40 3.25
C HIS A 247 -8.22 -8.05 3.73
N GLY A 248 -7.54 -7.39 4.69
CA GLY A 248 -7.99 -6.13 5.29
C GLY A 248 -9.18 -6.30 6.26
N THR A 249 -9.49 -7.53 6.69
CA THR A 249 -10.62 -7.85 7.60
C THR A 249 -10.19 -8.01 9.05
N GLY A 250 -8.92 -8.28 9.32
CA GLY A 250 -8.44 -8.84 10.56
C GLY A 250 -8.70 -8.05 11.84
N GLN A 251 -8.81 -6.72 11.77
CA GLN A 251 -9.04 -5.94 12.98
C GLN A 251 -10.45 -6.12 13.59
N ALA A 252 -11.45 -6.44 12.77
CA ALA A 252 -12.80 -6.69 13.25
C ALA A 252 -12.92 -8.00 14.04
N GLN A 253 -11.94 -8.91 13.94
CA GLN A 253 -11.93 -10.25 14.53
C GLN A 253 -10.74 -10.51 15.46
N GLY A 254 -9.93 -9.47 15.77
CA GLY A 254 -8.77 -9.63 16.65
C GLY A 254 -7.56 -10.32 16.00
N GLU A 255 -7.55 -10.49 14.69
CA GLU A 255 -6.41 -11.03 13.96
C GLU A 255 -5.22 -10.07 13.93
N ALA A 256 -4.01 -10.63 13.89
CA ALA A 256 -2.79 -9.85 13.78
C ALA A 256 -2.71 -9.11 12.43
N GLU A 257 -2.05 -7.95 12.43
CA GLU A 257 -1.72 -7.27 11.18
C GLU A 257 -0.64 -8.07 10.42
N PRO A 258 -0.71 -8.16 9.07
CA PRO A 258 0.26 -8.93 8.26
C PRO A 258 1.73 -8.59 8.57
N VAL A 259 2.05 -7.31 8.74
CA VAL A 259 3.40 -6.86 9.07
C VAL A 259 3.87 -7.38 10.44
N ALA A 260 2.96 -7.63 11.39
CA ALA A 260 3.31 -8.14 12.71
C ALA A 260 3.76 -9.61 12.69
N VAL A 261 3.20 -10.42 11.80
CA VAL A 261 3.55 -11.85 11.65
C VAL A 261 4.66 -12.09 10.63
N LEU A 262 4.95 -11.10 9.78
CA LEU A 262 5.94 -11.20 8.71
C LEU A 262 7.33 -11.68 9.17
N PRO A 263 7.91 -11.22 10.30
CA PRO A 263 9.23 -11.71 10.72
C PRO A 263 9.28 -13.21 10.98
N ALA A 264 8.25 -13.77 11.63
CA ALA A 264 8.18 -15.20 11.91
C ALA A 264 8.00 -16.03 10.60
N ILE A 265 7.25 -15.50 9.64
CA ILE A 265 7.09 -16.11 8.32
C ILE A 265 8.42 -16.05 7.54
N ALA A 266 9.12 -14.91 7.58
CA ALA A 266 10.42 -14.74 6.93
C ALA A 266 11.47 -15.70 7.49
N GLU A 267 11.50 -15.90 8.80
CA GLU A 267 12.37 -16.86 9.47
C GLU A 267 12.06 -18.30 9.02
N ALA A 268 10.80 -18.71 9.02
CA ALA A 268 10.38 -20.06 8.63
C ALA A 268 10.70 -20.35 7.16
N VAL A 269 10.39 -19.42 6.26
CA VAL A 269 10.63 -19.56 4.80
C VAL A 269 12.12 -19.47 4.47
N ALA A 270 12.89 -18.69 5.22
CA ALA A 270 14.35 -18.56 5.09
C ALA A 270 14.83 -18.28 3.65
N GLY A 271 14.12 -17.40 2.93
CA GLY A 271 14.47 -16.99 1.56
C GLY A 271 14.19 -18.02 0.45
N ARG A 272 13.53 -19.15 0.74
CA ARG A 272 13.21 -20.18 -0.26
C ARG A 272 12.29 -19.67 -1.37
N ILE A 273 11.34 -18.80 -1.03
CA ILE A 273 10.43 -18.14 -1.96
C ILE A 273 10.28 -16.67 -1.59
N PRO A 274 9.97 -15.78 -2.54
CA PRO A 274 9.63 -14.39 -2.26
C PRO A 274 8.42 -14.26 -1.35
N LEU A 275 8.54 -13.37 -0.36
CA LEU A 275 7.47 -12.98 0.55
C LEU A 275 6.95 -11.60 0.17
N LEU A 276 5.70 -11.52 -0.21
CA LEU A 276 5.01 -10.26 -0.39
C LEU A 276 4.12 -9.99 0.83
N VAL A 277 3.76 -8.74 1.04
CA VAL A 277 2.89 -8.37 2.17
C VAL A 277 1.92 -7.27 1.75
N ASP A 278 0.70 -7.31 2.26
CA ASP A 278 -0.27 -6.23 2.13
C ASP A 278 -0.78 -5.74 3.48
N GLY A 279 -1.61 -4.69 3.46
CA GLY A 279 -2.26 -4.17 4.66
C GLY A 279 -1.52 -3.03 5.34
N GLY A 280 -2.18 -1.90 5.50
CA GLY A 280 -1.70 -0.75 6.26
C GLY A 280 -0.74 0.20 5.55
N PHE A 281 -0.23 -0.11 4.38
CA PHE A 281 0.72 0.73 3.65
C PHE A 281 0.09 2.05 3.21
N ARG A 282 0.72 3.18 3.61
CA ARG A 282 0.30 4.57 3.31
C ARG A 282 1.45 5.46 2.91
N ARG A 283 2.68 5.06 3.22
CA ARG A 283 3.91 5.80 2.99
C ARG A 283 4.93 4.88 2.34
N GLY A 284 5.85 5.45 1.55
CA GLY A 284 6.98 4.68 1.02
C GLY A 284 7.84 4.05 2.11
N GLY A 285 7.98 4.74 3.25
CA GLY A 285 8.66 4.21 4.42
C GLY A 285 8.03 2.96 5.02
N ASP A 286 6.72 2.75 4.85
CA ASP A 286 6.08 1.51 5.28
C ASP A 286 6.60 0.31 4.46
N VAL A 287 6.90 0.53 3.17
CA VAL A 287 7.51 -0.49 2.29
C VAL A 287 8.93 -0.83 2.76
N LEU A 288 9.75 0.18 3.08
CA LEU A 288 11.10 -0.03 3.63
C LEU A 288 11.04 -0.85 4.92
N LYS A 289 10.10 -0.54 5.82
CA LYS A 289 9.89 -1.31 7.07
C LYS A 289 9.60 -2.78 6.78
N ALA A 290 8.71 -3.05 5.81
CA ALA A 290 8.36 -4.42 5.43
C ALA A 290 9.56 -5.19 4.84
N ILE A 291 10.35 -4.55 3.97
CA ILE A 291 11.57 -5.15 3.42
C ILE A 291 12.58 -5.45 4.54
N ALA A 292 12.79 -4.52 5.47
CA ALA A 292 13.65 -4.73 6.64
C ALA A 292 13.16 -5.87 7.55
N LEU A 293 11.88 -6.25 7.47
CA LEU A 293 11.26 -7.37 8.18
C LEU A 293 11.23 -8.68 7.36
N GLY A 294 11.79 -8.68 6.14
CA GLY A 294 11.94 -9.87 5.30
C GLY A 294 10.98 -9.96 4.12
N ALA A 295 10.18 -8.93 3.83
CA ALA A 295 9.41 -8.89 2.59
C ALA A 295 10.30 -8.62 1.38
N THR A 296 9.92 -9.18 0.24
CA THR A 296 10.49 -8.87 -1.09
C THR A 296 9.82 -7.64 -1.69
N ALA A 297 8.49 -7.53 -1.54
CA ALA A 297 7.70 -6.42 -2.07
C ALA A 297 6.40 -6.23 -1.28
N ALA A 298 5.73 -5.10 -1.47
CA ALA A 298 4.46 -4.77 -0.84
C ALA A 298 3.35 -4.57 -1.87
N LEU A 299 2.14 -5.02 -1.54
CA LEU A 299 0.93 -4.71 -2.30
C LEU A 299 0.21 -3.53 -1.64
N VAL A 300 -0.12 -2.52 -2.43
CA VAL A 300 -0.85 -1.34 -1.99
C VAL A 300 -2.21 -1.30 -2.68
N CYS A 301 -3.29 -1.24 -1.90
CA CYS A 301 -4.65 -1.28 -2.42
C CYS A 301 -5.41 0.04 -2.12
N ARG A 302 -5.83 0.27 -0.87
CA ARG A 302 -6.68 1.42 -0.51
C ARG A 302 -6.14 2.79 -0.94
N PRO A 303 -4.86 3.13 -0.76
CA PRO A 303 -4.32 4.40 -1.25
C PRO A 303 -4.51 4.59 -2.76
N VAL A 304 -4.30 3.52 -3.53
CA VAL A 304 -4.54 3.53 -4.99
C VAL A 304 -6.01 3.78 -5.30
N LEU A 305 -6.93 3.16 -4.55
CA LEU A 305 -8.37 3.38 -4.71
C LEU A 305 -8.80 4.80 -4.27
N TRP A 306 -8.10 5.45 -3.35
CA TRP A 306 -8.32 6.87 -3.04
C TRP A 306 -7.92 7.76 -4.21
N GLY A 307 -6.74 7.49 -4.81
CA GLY A 307 -6.30 8.18 -6.02
C GLY A 307 -7.29 8.02 -7.17
N LEU A 308 -7.72 6.77 -7.43
CA LEU A 308 -8.73 6.44 -8.44
C LEU A 308 -10.03 7.23 -8.23
N ALA A 309 -10.58 7.18 -7.02
CA ALA A 309 -11.86 7.84 -6.70
C ALA A 309 -11.80 9.36 -6.81
N ALA A 310 -10.65 9.96 -6.57
CA ALA A 310 -10.50 11.42 -6.57
C ALA A 310 -10.09 11.97 -7.95
N TYR A 311 -9.21 11.26 -8.69
CA TYR A 311 -8.57 11.78 -9.91
C TYR A 311 -8.38 10.72 -11.01
N GLY A 312 -9.11 9.61 -10.98
CA GLY A 312 -9.00 8.57 -12.01
C GLY A 312 -7.58 8.00 -12.15
N ALA A 313 -7.17 7.71 -13.38
CA ALA A 313 -5.86 7.16 -13.71
C ALA A 313 -4.70 8.03 -13.21
N THR A 314 -4.81 9.36 -13.34
CA THR A 314 -3.79 10.31 -12.86
C THR A 314 -3.60 10.23 -11.34
N GLY A 315 -4.70 10.05 -10.58
CA GLY A 315 -4.64 9.85 -9.14
C GLY A 315 -3.94 8.56 -8.74
N VAL A 316 -4.21 7.48 -9.46
CA VAL A 316 -3.51 6.19 -9.27
C VAL A 316 -2.02 6.35 -9.51
N GLN A 317 -1.63 6.94 -10.64
CA GLN A 317 -0.23 7.22 -10.99
C GLN A 317 0.46 8.01 -9.88
N LYS A 318 -0.13 9.15 -9.49
CA LYS A 318 0.47 10.04 -8.48
C LYS A 318 0.69 9.35 -7.14
N VAL A 319 -0.30 8.59 -6.66
CA VAL A 319 -0.19 7.82 -5.41
C VAL A 319 0.99 6.84 -5.47
N VAL A 320 1.13 6.09 -6.55
CA VAL A 320 2.22 5.11 -6.71
C VAL A 320 3.57 5.82 -6.78
N GLU A 321 3.70 6.88 -7.59
CA GLU A 321 4.94 7.67 -7.70
C GLU A 321 5.35 8.32 -6.38
N MET A 322 4.39 8.80 -5.58
CA MET A 322 4.67 9.32 -4.24
C MET A 322 5.23 8.24 -3.32
N LEU A 323 4.65 7.04 -3.32
CA LEU A 323 5.18 5.93 -2.53
C LEU A 323 6.59 5.52 -2.96
N GLN A 324 6.87 5.48 -4.27
CA GLN A 324 8.20 5.19 -4.82
C GLN A 324 9.20 6.27 -4.40
N THR A 325 8.82 7.54 -4.52
CA THR A 325 9.66 8.69 -4.13
C THR A 325 9.95 8.71 -2.62
N GLU A 326 8.96 8.44 -1.79
CA GLU A 326 9.14 8.34 -0.34
C GLU A 326 10.06 7.17 0.03
N LEU A 327 9.88 5.99 -0.60
CA LEU A 327 10.77 4.84 -0.41
C LEU A 327 12.22 5.21 -0.72
N ALA A 328 12.45 5.88 -1.87
CA ALA A 328 13.77 6.34 -2.26
C ALA A 328 14.39 7.28 -1.21
N LYS A 329 13.64 8.26 -0.71
CA LYS A 329 14.07 9.21 0.33
C LYS A 329 14.42 8.49 1.63
N ASP A 330 13.59 7.54 2.04
CA ASP A 330 13.80 6.79 3.29
C ASP A 330 14.99 5.82 3.17
N MET A 331 15.23 5.24 1.99
CA MET A 331 16.44 4.46 1.71
C MET A 331 17.71 5.31 1.86
N VAL A 332 17.70 6.54 1.33
CA VAL A 332 18.80 7.51 1.55
C VAL A 332 18.99 7.78 3.02
N GLN A 333 17.91 8.01 3.77
CA GLN A 333 17.96 8.31 5.20
C GLN A 333 18.58 7.19 6.02
N VAL A 334 18.32 5.92 5.69
CA VAL A 334 18.92 4.77 6.38
C VAL A 334 20.26 4.33 5.79
N GLY A 335 20.70 4.96 4.68
CA GLY A 335 21.96 4.64 4.01
C GLY A 335 21.93 3.33 3.21
N ALA A 336 20.77 2.92 2.70
CA ALA A 336 20.61 1.77 1.82
C ALA A 336 20.62 2.22 0.34
N VAL A 337 21.59 1.74 -0.45
CA VAL A 337 21.74 2.12 -1.87
C VAL A 337 20.90 1.26 -2.82
N ASN A 338 20.44 0.10 -2.37
CA ASN A 338 19.56 -0.81 -3.11
C ASN A 338 18.72 -1.62 -2.10
N LEU A 339 17.77 -2.39 -2.62
CA LEU A 339 16.85 -3.18 -1.77
C LEU A 339 17.59 -4.24 -0.94
N ALA A 340 18.64 -4.87 -1.51
CA ALA A 340 19.43 -5.87 -0.81
C ALA A 340 20.27 -5.28 0.36
N ALA A 341 20.52 -3.98 0.34
CA ALA A 341 21.19 -3.29 1.45
C ALA A 341 20.25 -2.97 2.62
N ILE A 342 18.93 -3.09 2.44
CA ILE A 342 17.95 -2.88 3.51
C ILE A 342 18.02 -4.07 4.47
N ARG A 343 18.24 -3.79 5.75
CA ARG A 343 18.40 -4.80 6.79
C ARG A 343 17.57 -4.50 8.03
N ARG A 344 17.40 -5.50 8.87
CA ARG A 344 16.64 -5.41 10.12
C ARG A 344 17.15 -4.33 11.07
N ASP A 345 18.44 -4.04 11.06
CA ASP A 345 19.09 -3.03 11.91
C ASP A 345 18.82 -1.57 11.44
N HIS A 346 18.24 -1.36 10.25
CA HIS A 346 17.78 -0.04 9.79
C HIS A 346 16.48 0.41 10.47
N ILE A 347 15.84 -0.48 11.21
CA ILE A 347 14.58 -0.18 11.90
C ILE A 347 14.66 -0.52 13.39
N ARG A 348 13.78 0.13 14.17
CA ARG A 348 13.51 -0.18 15.57
C ARG A 348 12.01 -0.40 15.76
N ILE A 349 11.65 -1.52 16.39
CA ILE A 349 10.27 -1.80 16.81
C ILE A 349 10.14 -1.35 18.27
N HIS A 350 9.12 -0.56 18.55
CA HIS A 350 8.79 -0.12 19.89
C HIS A 350 7.75 -1.04 20.51
N SER A 351 7.98 -1.48 21.76
CA SER A 351 6.94 -2.11 22.58
C SER A 351 5.80 -1.14 22.85
N ARG A 352 4.61 -1.68 23.09
CA ARG A 352 3.45 -0.89 23.56
C ARG A 352 3.73 -0.27 24.90
#